data_afca75150d75bde9f57c2421ea021fd8
#
_entry.id   afca75150d75bde9f57c2421ea021fd8
#
_cell.length_a   1.000
_cell.length_b   1.000
_cell.length_c   1.000
_cell.angle_alpha   90.00
_cell.angle_beta   90.00
_cell.angle_gamma   90.00
#
_symmetry.space_group_name_H-M   'P 1'
#
loop_
_entity.id
_entity.type
_entity.pdbx_description
1 polymer ?
#
loop_
_entity_poly.entity_id
_entity_poly.type
_entity_poly.pdbx_seq_one_letter_code
_entity_poly.pdbx_strand_id
1 'polypeptide(L)'
;TKAREYLQAFDDIEAAKEMLHDTTDADEKEMLQMDISENEAKLPQLEEDIKYMLIPSDPNDDKNTIVEIRSAAGGDEAAIFAGDLYKMYQRFCESRGWKTTVLDSSPSEAGGFKSIEFKVEGDRVYSVMKFESGVHRVQRVPKTESQGRIQTSTATVAVLPEACRLYTSPSPRDCS
;
A
#
# COMPACT_ATOMS: atom_id res chain seq x y z
N THR A 1 1.82 -21.38 -13.52
CA THR A 1 2.54 -20.31 -12.81
C THR A 1 3.53 -19.65 -13.74
N LYS A 2 3.74 -18.34 -13.63
CA LYS A 2 4.64 -17.55 -14.51
C LYS A 2 6.05 -18.14 -14.64
N ALA A 3 6.59 -18.74 -13.58
CA ALA A 3 7.87 -19.43 -13.64
C ALA A 3 7.87 -20.66 -14.56
N ARG A 4 6.75 -21.39 -14.64
CA ARG A 4 6.62 -22.49 -15.59
C ARG A 4 6.49 -22.01 -17.03
N GLU A 5 5.78 -20.92 -17.25
CA GLU A 5 5.64 -20.28 -18.57
C GLU A 5 7.01 -19.78 -19.06
N TYR A 6 7.84 -19.22 -18.16
CA TYR A 6 9.20 -18.80 -18.48
C TYR A 6 10.08 -19.98 -18.90
N LEU A 7 10.09 -21.06 -18.09
CA LEU A 7 10.87 -22.26 -18.42
C LEU A 7 10.41 -22.90 -19.73
N GLN A 8 9.09 -22.97 -19.96
CA GLN A 8 8.55 -23.51 -21.21
C GLN A 8 8.99 -22.67 -22.42
N ALA A 9 8.89 -21.34 -22.34
CA ALA A 9 9.34 -20.46 -23.42
C ALA A 9 10.85 -20.62 -23.69
N PHE A 10 11.65 -20.84 -22.65
CA PHE A 10 13.08 -21.07 -22.78
C PHE A 10 13.37 -22.41 -23.46
N ASP A 11 12.72 -23.48 -23.03
CA ASP A 11 12.85 -24.82 -23.61
C ASP A 11 12.38 -24.83 -25.08
N ASP A 12 11.29 -24.13 -25.41
CA ASP A 12 10.78 -24.00 -26.78
C ASP A 12 11.78 -23.27 -27.69
N ILE A 13 12.46 -22.22 -27.18
CA ILE A 13 13.51 -21.51 -27.91
C ILE A 13 14.71 -22.42 -28.18
N GLU A 14 15.17 -23.21 -27.20
CA GLU A 14 16.28 -24.14 -27.38
C GLU A 14 15.93 -25.21 -28.41
N ALA A 15 14.75 -25.82 -28.28
CA ALA A 15 14.28 -26.83 -29.23
C ALA A 15 14.14 -26.26 -30.67
N ALA A 16 13.60 -25.05 -30.81
CA ALA A 16 13.48 -24.40 -32.10
C ALA A 16 14.86 -24.09 -32.72
N LYS A 17 15.86 -23.69 -31.91
CA LYS A 17 17.23 -23.43 -32.36
C LYS A 17 17.93 -24.72 -32.82
N GLU A 18 17.73 -25.86 -32.13
CA GLU A 18 18.23 -27.14 -32.57
C GLU A 18 17.60 -27.58 -33.91
N MET A 19 16.27 -27.48 -34.04
CA MET A 19 15.57 -27.79 -35.29
C MET A 19 16.03 -26.89 -36.44
N LEU A 20 16.29 -25.63 -36.19
CA LEU A 20 16.77 -24.66 -37.17
C LEU A 20 18.15 -25.06 -37.76
N HIS A 21 18.98 -25.72 -36.93
CA HIS A 21 20.30 -26.17 -37.32
C HIS A 21 20.21 -27.39 -38.26
N ASP A 22 19.23 -28.29 -38.05
CA ASP A 22 19.10 -29.56 -38.76
C ASP A 22 18.22 -29.46 -40.02
N THR A 23 17.35 -28.45 -40.11
CA THR A 23 16.42 -28.23 -41.22
C THR A 23 17.12 -27.60 -42.42
N THR A 24 16.82 -28.12 -43.62
CA THR A 24 17.29 -27.58 -44.91
C THR A 24 16.20 -26.85 -45.69
N ASP A 25 14.92 -26.95 -45.27
CA ASP A 25 13.76 -26.34 -45.92
C ASP A 25 13.68 -24.85 -45.54
N ALA A 26 13.48 -24.00 -46.59
CA ALA A 26 13.45 -22.53 -46.39
C ALA A 26 12.19 -22.05 -45.66
N ASP A 27 11.03 -22.66 -45.96
CA ASP A 27 9.76 -22.29 -45.34
C ASP A 27 9.70 -22.67 -43.89
N GLU A 28 10.24 -23.84 -43.54
CA GLU A 28 10.36 -24.33 -42.16
C GLU A 28 11.33 -23.49 -41.34
N LYS A 29 12.42 -23.03 -41.93
CA LYS A 29 13.35 -22.07 -41.28
C LYS A 29 12.71 -20.77 -40.92
N GLU A 30 11.88 -20.21 -41.83
CA GLU A 30 11.20 -18.96 -41.56
C GLU A 30 10.19 -19.09 -40.41
N MET A 31 9.44 -20.19 -40.35
CA MET A 31 8.54 -20.48 -39.22
C MET A 31 9.29 -20.59 -37.89
N LEU A 32 10.37 -21.35 -37.83
CA LEU A 32 11.17 -21.52 -36.62
C LEU A 32 11.79 -20.20 -36.16
N GLN A 33 12.23 -19.35 -37.07
CA GLN A 33 12.75 -18.01 -36.72
C GLN A 33 11.66 -17.11 -36.15
N MET A 34 10.43 -17.19 -36.67
CA MET A 34 9.30 -16.45 -36.11
C MET A 34 8.96 -16.92 -34.70
N ASP A 35 8.90 -18.22 -34.47
CA ASP A 35 8.63 -18.80 -33.14
C ASP A 35 9.71 -18.42 -32.10
N ILE A 36 10.98 -18.45 -32.51
CA ILE A 36 12.09 -18.02 -31.65
C ILE A 36 11.91 -16.53 -31.29
N SER A 37 11.65 -15.68 -32.29
CA SER A 37 11.49 -14.23 -32.08
C SER A 37 10.30 -13.90 -31.17
N GLU A 38 9.18 -14.60 -31.35
CA GLU A 38 8.00 -14.41 -30.50
C GLU A 38 8.24 -14.82 -29.05
N ASN A 39 8.88 -15.97 -28.82
CA ASN A 39 9.19 -16.43 -27.49
C ASN A 39 10.29 -15.58 -26.83
N GLU A 40 11.33 -15.17 -27.56
CA GLU A 40 12.35 -14.23 -27.07
C GLU A 40 11.74 -12.88 -26.64
N ALA A 41 10.72 -12.38 -27.36
CA ALA A 41 10.02 -11.16 -26.99
C ALA A 41 9.17 -11.28 -25.72
N LYS A 42 8.72 -12.49 -25.37
CA LYS A 42 7.95 -12.76 -24.12
C LYS A 42 8.83 -12.85 -22.87
N LEU A 43 10.09 -13.28 -23.01
CA LEU A 43 11.00 -13.53 -21.87
C LEU A 43 11.18 -12.30 -20.95
N PRO A 44 11.45 -11.07 -21.45
CA PRO A 44 11.66 -9.91 -20.58
C PRO A 44 10.46 -9.60 -19.71
N GLN A 45 9.24 -9.73 -20.26
CA GLN A 45 8.00 -9.48 -19.52
C GLN A 45 7.78 -10.54 -18.43
N LEU A 46 8.05 -11.82 -18.74
CA LEU A 46 7.94 -12.90 -17.77
C LEU A 46 8.98 -12.78 -16.66
N GLU A 47 10.19 -12.31 -16.97
CA GLU A 47 11.21 -12.01 -15.95
C GLU A 47 10.77 -10.91 -15.00
N GLU A 48 10.21 -9.81 -15.50
CA GLU A 48 9.68 -8.74 -14.66
C GLU A 48 8.54 -9.24 -13.79
N ASP A 49 7.60 -9.99 -14.35
CA ASP A 49 6.49 -10.58 -13.61
C ASP A 49 6.99 -11.48 -12.47
N ILE A 50 8.01 -12.31 -12.74
CA ILE A 50 8.63 -13.18 -11.73
C ILE A 50 9.34 -12.35 -10.65
N LYS A 51 10.09 -11.32 -11.03
CA LYS A 51 10.73 -10.40 -10.06
C LYS A 51 9.70 -9.77 -9.13
N TYR A 52 8.57 -9.30 -9.67
CA TYR A 52 7.48 -8.77 -8.85
C TYR A 52 6.88 -9.81 -7.90
N MET A 53 6.72 -11.05 -8.35
CA MET A 53 6.20 -12.14 -7.51
C MET A 53 7.16 -12.59 -6.40
N LEU A 54 8.46 -12.35 -6.57
CA LEU A 54 9.49 -12.68 -5.58
C LEU A 54 9.69 -11.59 -4.52
N ILE A 55 9.08 -10.42 -4.70
CA ILE A 55 9.10 -9.37 -3.66
C ILE A 55 8.32 -9.89 -2.45
N PRO A 56 8.96 -10.01 -1.28
CA PRO A 56 8.26 -10.45 -0.08
C PRO A 56 7.14 -9.46 0.27
N SER A 57 5.90 -9.91 0.17
CA SER A 57 4.75 -9.13 0.63
C SER A 57 4.68 -9.16 2.15
N ASP A 58 4.42 -8.01 2.77
CA ASP A 58 4.15 -7.95 4.21
C ASP A 58 2.85 -8.73 4.50
N PRO A 59 2.86 -9.71 5.42
CA PRO A 59 1.66 -10.48 5.76
C PRO A 59 0.52 -9.61 6.32
N ASN A 60 0.79 -8.36 6.66
CA ASN A 60 -0.20 -7.40 7.11
C ASN A 60 -0.82 -6.58 5.98
N ASP A 61 -0.28 -6.63 4.75
CA ASP A 61 -0.72 -5.78 3.63
C ASP A 61 -2.21 -5.89 3.30
N ASP A 62 -2.80 -7.06 3.50
CA ASP A 62 -4.23 -7.31 3.24
C ASP A 62 -5.15 -6.97 4.43
N LYS A 63 -4.58 -6.52 5.56
CA LYS A 63 -5.35 -6.20 6.75
C LYS A 63 -6.00 -4.82 6.66
N ASN A 64 -7.13 -4.69 7.35
CA ASN A 64 -7.68 -3.38 7.70
C ASN A 64 -6.70 -2.62 8.59
N THR A 65 -6.86 -1.31 8.65
CA THR A 65 -5.88 -0.43 9.29
C THR A 65 -6.56 0.46 10.32
N ILE A 66 -5.92 0.64 11.46
CA ILE A 66 -6.27 1.64 12.45
C ILE A 66 -5.28 2.79 12.30
N VAL A 67 -5.80 4.00 12.10
CA VAL A 67 -5.03 5.22 11.96
C VAL A 67 -5.32 6.12 13.13
N GLU A 68 -4.28 6.54 13.84
CA GLU A 68 -4.37 7.51 14.92
C GLU A 68 -3.61 8.78 14.52
N ILE A 69 -4.27 9.92 14.63
CA ILE A 69 -3.67 11.24 14.40
C ILE A 69 -3.67 12.00 15.72
N ARG A 70 -2.51 12.44 16.17
CA ARG A 70 -2.36 13.29 17.36
C ARG A 70 -1.76 14.63 17.00
N SER A 71 -2.35 15.72 17.48
CA SER A 71 -1.71 17.02 17.41
C SER A 71 -0.44 17.01 18.27
N ALA A 72 0.63 17.67 17.78
CA ALA A 72 1.90 17.76 18.48
C ALA A 72 2.28 19.24 18.70
N ALA A 73 3.42 19.69 18.22
CA ALA A 73 3.84 21.07 18.41
C ALA A 73 3.02 22.06 17.53
N GLY A 74 2.59 23.16 18.09
CA GLY A 74 1.85 24.23 17.39
C GLY A 74 0.53 24.64 18.04
N GLY A 75 0.20 24.11 19.23
CA GLY A 75 -1.00 24.49 20.00
C GLY A 75 -2.29 24.26 19.20
N ASP A 76 -3.15 25.26 19.17
CA ASP A 76 -4.45 25.19 18.50
C ASP A 76 -4.35 24.91 16.99
N GLU A 77 -3.34 25.48 16.33
CA GLU A 77 -3.12 25.23 14.90
C GLU A 77 -2.73 23.78 14.61
N ALA A 78 -2.00 23.13 15.53
CA ALA A 78 -1.68 21.71 15.38
C ALA A 78 -2.94 20.83 15.46
N ALA A 79 -3.92 21.20 16.30
CA ALA A 79 -5.21 20.52 16.38
C ALA A 79 -6.06 20.73 15.11
N ILE A 80 -6.06 21.96 14.57
CA ILE A 80 -6.71 22.26 13.28
C ILE A 80 -6.05 21.46 12.16
N PHE A 81 -4.72 21.38 12.15
CA PHE A 81 -3.97 20.58 11.16
C PHE A 81 -4.27 19.09 11.26
N ALA A 82 -4.38 18.54 12.47
CA ALA A 82 -4.81 17.15 12.65
C ALA A 82 -6.21 16.89 12.06
N GLY A 83 -7.12 17.86 12.20
CA GLY A 83 -8.43 17.82 11.56
C GLY A 83 -8.37 17.89 10.02
N ASP A 84 -7.45 18.66 9.46
CA ASP A 84 -7.24 18.75 8.02
C ASP A 84 -6.66 17.42 7.47
N LEU A 85 -5.70 16.80 8.19
CA LEU A 85 -5.18 15.48 7.85
C LEU A 85 -6.26 14.41 7.86
N TYR A 86 -7.11 14.38 8.89
CA TYR A 86 -8.23 13.46 8.94
C TYR A 86 -9.16 13.60 7.74
N LYS A 87 -9.55 14.81 7.37
CA LYS A 87 -10.38 15.08 6.18
C LYS A 87 -9.70 14.65 4.89
N MET A 88 -8.39 14.85 4.79
CA MET A 88 -7.60 14.41 3.64
C MET A 88 -7.65 12.89 3.51
N TYR A 89 -7.38 12.15 4.59
CA TYR A 89 -7.43 10.68 4.58
C TYR A 89 -8.84 10.17 4.33
N GLN A 90 -9.88 10.78 4.89
CA GLN A 90 -11.26 10.42 4.63
C GLN A 90 -11.59 10.50 3.14
N ARG A 91 -11.27 11.61 2.49
CA ARG A 91 -11.49 11.77 1.04
C ARG A 91 -10.67 10.80 0.20
N PHE A 92 -9.44 10.54 0.61
CA PHE A 92 -8.61 9.55 -0.06
C PHE A 92 -9.21 8.14 0.04
N CYS A 93 -9.66 7.74 1.22
CA CYS A 93 -10.35 6.45 1.43
C CYS A 93 -11.63 6.35 0.59
N GLU A 94 -12.44 7.41 0.56
CA GLU A 94 -13.66 7.48 -0.27
C GLU A 94 -13.33 7.30 -1.75
N SER A 95 -12.26 7.94 -2.25
CA SER A 95 -11.83 7.79 -3.66
C SER A 95 -11.39 6.37 -4.03
N ARG A 96 -10.96 5.59 -3.03
CA ARG A 96 -10.57 4.17 -3.17
C ARG A 96 -11.72 3.20 -2.91
N GLY A 97 -12.91 3.69 -2.53
CA GLY A 97 -14.04 2.86 -2.11
C GLY A 97 -13.83 2.19 -0.75
N TRP A 98 -12.91 2.71 0.07
CA TRP A 98 -12.65 2.22 1.42
C TRP A 98 -13.59 2.87 2.42
N LYS A 99 -14.03 2.09 3.40
CA LYS A 99 -14.91 2.57 4.47
C LYS A 99 -14.09 3.07 5.65
N THR A 100 -14.43 4.26 6.15
CA THR A 100 -13.83 4.83 7.36
C THR A 100 -14.82 4.82 8.51
N THR A 101 -14.38 4.43 9.70
CA THR A 101 -15.19 4.43 10.92
C THR A 101 -14.38 5.04 12.06
N VAL A 102 -14.87 6.12 12.66
CA VAL A 102 -14.22 6.74 13.83
C VAL A 102 -14.41 5.82 15.03
N LEU A 103 -13.31 5.49 15.71
CA LEU A 103 -13.27 4.67 16.93
C LEU A 103 -13.27 5.56 18.17
N ASP A 104 -12.42 6.59 18.19
CA ASP A 104 -12.31 7.55 19.28
C ASP A 104 -11.92 8.93 18.75
N SER A 105 -12.33 10.00 19.45
CA SER A 105 -11.94 11.34 19.10
C SER A 105 -11.95 12.29 20.29
N SER A 106 -10.91 13.11 20.39
CA SER A 106 -10.81 14.20 21.36
C SER A 106 -10.77 15.54 20.61
N PRO A 107 -11.91 16.22 20.48
CA PRO A 107 -11.96 17.49 19.78
C PRO A 107 -11.19 18.58 20.53
N SER A 108 -10.72 19.60 19.80
CA SER A 108 -10.13 20.81 20.36
C SER A 108 -11.14 21.96 20.36
N GLU A 109 -11.10 22.82 21.37
CA GLU A 109 -11.94 24.02 21.47
C GLU A 109 -11.71 24.99 20.30
N ALA A 110 -10.49 25.06 19.78
CA ALA A 110 -10.12 25.88 18.62
C ALA A 110 -10.55 25.28 17.27
N GLY A 111 -11.16 24.08 17.27
CA GLY A 111 -11.48 23.30 16.09
C GLY A 111 -10.42 22.23 15.80
N GLY A 112 -10.81 21.23 15.00
CA GLY A 112 -9.96 20.06 14.75
C GLY A 112 -9.93 19.09 15.93
N PHE A 113 -8.83 18.33 16.08
CA PHE A 113 -8.70 17.26 17.06
C PHE A 113 -7.37 17.32 17.81
N LYS A 114 -7.41 17.13 19.13
CA LYS A 114 -6.21 16.81 19.93
C LYS A 114 -5.72 15.40 19.57
N SER A 115 -6.65 14.46 19.43
CA SER A 115 -6.41 13.12 18.89
C SER A 115 -7.67 12.63 18.19
N ILE A 116 -7.48 11.83 17.14
CA ILE A 116 -8.55 11.10 16.47
C ILE A 116 -8.03 9.74 16.04
N GLU A 117 -8.81 8.70 16.34
CA GLU A 117 -8.55 7.32 15.96
C GLU A 117 -9.69 6.83 15.08
N PHE A 118 -9.36 6.27 13.93
CA PHE A 118 -10.33 5.72 12.99
C PHE A 118 -9.82 4.47 12.31
N LYS A 119 -10.75 3.58 12.01
CA LYS A 119 -10.52 2.35 11.27
C LYS A 119 -10.78 2.59 9.79
N VAL A 120 -9.92 2.04 8.95
CA VAL A 120 -10.09 1.99 7.49
C VAL A 120 -10.23 0.53 7.07
N GLU A 121 -11.34 0.22 6.40
CA GLU A 121 -11.70 -1.11 5.92
C GLU A 121 -11.77 -1.12 4.40
N GLY A 122 -11.11 -2.09 3.77
CA GLY A 122 -11.09 -2.23 2.32
C GLY A 122 -10.02 -3.20 1.84
N ASP A 123 -9.83 -3.27 0.54
CA ASP A 123 -8.82 -4.13 -0.06
C ASP A 123 -7.42 -3.53 0.05
N ARG A 124 -6.48 -4.30 0.62
CA ARG A 124 -5.06 -3.98 0.76
C ARG A 124 -4.77 -2.59 1.38
N VAL A 125 -5.57 -2.21 2.37
CA VAL A 125 -5.50 -0.88 2.99
C VAL A 125 -4.13 -0.66 3.63
N TYR A 126 -3.63 -1.61 4.41
CA TYR A 126 -2.35 -1.47 5.10
C TYR A 126 -1.18 -1.33 4.14
N SER A 127 -1.21 -2.00 2.98
CA SER A 127 -0.15 -1.91 1.97
C SER A 127 0.12 -0.49 1.49
N VAL A 128 -0.90 0.37 1.52
CA VAL A 128 -0.83 1.77 1.10
C VAL A 128 -0.63 2.69 2.30
N MET A 129 -1.43 2.52 3.35
CA MET A 129 -1.44 3.43 4.50
C MET A 129 -0.21 3.32 5.39
N LYS A 130 0.50 2.19 5.40
CA LYS A 130 1.70 2.00 6.24
C LYS A 130 2.79 3.06 6.03
N PHE A 131 2.86 3.66 4.85
CA PHE A 131 3.86 4.69 4.52
C PHE A 131 3.50 6.09 5.07
N GLU A 132 2.27 6.28 5.52
CA GLU A 132 1.81 7.53 6.13
C GLU A 132 2.21 7.65 7.61
N SER A 133 2.71 6.59 8.22
CA SER A 133 3.13 6.60 9.63
C SER A 133 4.35 7.51 9.82
N GLY A 134 4.22 8.49 10.73
CA GLY A 134 5.31 9.41 11.03
C GLY A 134 4.83 10.78 11.51
N VAL A 135 5.75 11.75 11.47
CA VAL A 135 5.48 13.13 11.85
C VAL A 135 5.22 13.96 10.60
N HIS A 136 4.02 14.51 10.52
CA HIS A 136 3.60 15.42 9.46
C HIS A 136 3.79 16.88 9.92
N ARG A 137 4.37 17.69 9.08
CA ARG A 137 4.67 19.09 9.36
C ARG A 137 4.02 20.00 8.32
N VAL A 138 3.39 21.06 8.78
CA VAL A 138 2.86 22.13 7.93
C VAL A 138 3.49 23.47 8.30
N GLN A 139 3.82 24.25 7.28
CA GLN A 139 4.23 25.65 7.41
C GLN A 139 3.21 26.51 6.67
N ARG A 140 2.41 27.22 7.44
CA ARG A 140 1.38 28.14 6.90
C ARG A 140 1.12 29.25 7.89
N VAL A 141 0.42 30.28 7.42
CA VAL A 141 -0.15 31.28 8.33
C VAL A 141 -1.32 30.61 9.05
N PRO A 142 -1.26 30.46 10.41
CA PRO A 142 -2.34 29.84 11.17
C PRO A 142 -3.64 30.62 11.02
N LYS A 143 -4.78 29.94 11.11
CA LYS A 143 -6.09 30.59 11.17
C LYS A 143 -6.28 31.45 12.43
N THR A 144 -5.49 31.18 13.46
CA THR A 144 -5.46 31.89 14.74
C THR A 144 -4.52 33.10 14.77
N GLU A 145 -3.74 33.30 13.69
CA GLU A 145 -2.73 34.36 13.61
C GLU A 145 -3.30 35.61 12.93
N SER A 146 -3.25 36.74 13.64
CA SER A 146 -3.77 38.03 13.15
C SER A 146 -2.75 38.87 12.39
N GLN A 147 -1.44 38.57 12.53
CA GLN A 147 -0.34 39.38 11.97
C GLN A 147 0.25 38.78 10.69
N GLY A 148 -0.32 37.68 10.17
CA GLY A 148 0.13 37.03 8.92
C GLY A 148 1.48 36.35 9.02
N ARG A 149 1.97 35.97 10.22
CA ARG A 149 3.22 35.26 10.41
C ARG A 149 3.09 33.81 10.09
N ILE A 150 4.03 33.27 9.30
CA ILE A 150 4.12 31.84 9.03
C ILE A 150 4.62 31.14 10.30
N GLN A 151 3.88 30.10 10.72
CA GLN A 151 4.23 29.24 11.84
C GLN A 151 4.32 27.80 11.37
N THR A 152 5.06 27.00 12.13
CA THR A 152 5.18 25.55 11.90
C THR A 152 4.33 24.80 12.91
N SER A 153 3.46 23.93 12.40
CA SER A 153 2.66 23.03 13.22
C SER A 153 2.94 21.59 12.82
N THR A 154 2.86 20.68 13.78
CA THR A 154 3.12 19.25 13.57
C THR A 154 1.98 18.40 14.12
N ALA A 155 1.75 17.27 13.44
CA ALA A 155 0.88 16.21 13.90
C ALA A 155 1.56 14.86 13.69
N THR A 156 1.33 13.91 14.59
CA THR A 156 1.85 12.56 14.47
C THR A 156 0.75 11.66 13.95
N VAL A 157 1.08 10.85 12.95
CA VAL A 157 0.20 9.81 12.40
C VAL A 157 0.79 8.45 12.75
N ALA A 158 0.02 7.62 13.41
CA ALA A 158 0.34 6.21 13.64
C ALA A 158 -0.59 5.34 12.81
N VAL A 159 -0.02 4.38 12.11
CA VAL A 159 -0.75 3.44 11.24
C VAL A 159 -0.46 2.04 11.72
N LEU A 160 -1.49 1.34 12.18
CA LEU A 160 -1.39 0.00 12.74
C LEU A 160 -2.27 -0.97 11.96
N PRO A 161 -1.77 -2.18 11.63
CA PRO A 161 -2.63 -3.20 11.07
C PRO A 161 -3.64 -3.65 12.12
N GLU A 162 -4.89 -3.90 11.71
CA GLU A 162 -5.88 -4.46 12.61
C GLU A 162 -5.39 -5.82 13.13
N ALA A 163 -5.17 -5.91 14.45
CA ALA A 163 -4.82 -7.17 15.08
C ALA A 163 -6.03 -8.12 14.96
N CYS A 164 -5.83 -9.28 14.35
CA CYS A 164 -6.81 -10.36 14.47
C CYS A 164 -7.06 -10.58 15.97
N ARG A 165 -8.32 -10.53 16.42
CA ARG A 165 -8.65 -10.89 17.79
C ARG A 165 -8.11 -12.30 18.01
N LEU A 166 -6.98 -12.39 18.67
CA LEU A 166 -6.61 -13.63 19.34
C LEU A 166 -7.77 -13.90 20.29
N TYR A 167 -8.51 -14.96 20.06
CA TYR A 167 -9.44 -15.49 21.05
C TYR A 167 -8.63 -15.63 22.33
N THR A 168 -8.87 -14.73 23.27
CA THR A 168 -8.34 -14.90 24.62
C THR A 168 -8.86 -16.25 25.07
N SER A 169 -7.94 -17.16 25.35
CA SER A 169 -8.19 -18.43 26.03
C SER A 169 -9.23 -18.19 27.13
N PRO A 170 -10.29 -18.99 27.23
CA PRO A 170 -11.28 -18.82 28.29
C PRO A 170 -10.57 -18.78 29.63
N SER A 171 -10.95 -17.81 30.44
CA SER A 171 -10.40 -17.65 31.79
C SER A 171 -10.59 -18.95 32.57
N PRO A 172 -9.61 -19.40 33.35
CA PRO A 172 -9.74 -20.62 34.19
C PRO A 172 -10.93 -20.60 35.19
N ARG A 173 -11.67 -19.49 35.24
CA ARG A 173 -12.88 -19.35 36.09
C ARG A 173 -14.18 -19.81 35.43
N ASP A 174 -14.17 -20.12 34.13
CA ASP A 174 -15.37 -20.57 33.41
C ASP A 174 -15.50 -22.10 33.37
N CYS A 175 -14.69 -22.83 34.12
CA CYS A 175 -14.79 -24.26 34.38
C CYS A 175 -15.25 -24.52 35.83
N SER A 176 -16.54 -24.26 36.08
CA SER A 176 -17.20 -24.71 37.34
C SER A 176 -18.60 -25.16 37.00
#